data_2fbb684fe65746edb064108826f229f8
#
_entry.id   2fbb684fe65746edb064108826f229f8
#
_cell.length_a   1.000
_cell.length_b   1.000
_cell.length_c   1.000
_cell.angle_alpha   90.00
_cell.angle_beta   90.00
_cell.angle_gamma   90.00
#
_symmetry.space_group_name_H-M   'P 1'
#
loop_
_entity.id
_entity.type
_entity.pdbx_description
1 polymer ?
#
loop_
_entity_poly.entity_id
_entity_poly.type
_entity_poly.pdbx_seq_one_letter_code
_entity_poly.pdbx_strand_id
1 'polypeptide(L)'
;MNKYINSLQEYILPSLTGRGWGRVSLCLLCLLFVACSTDDDNNNDGYTVDEISEAPVWQVDWNNDQERPNWTDPNASAYENWTIMMVQIEDELAPFVSENDLMAMFINDELRGLASPAVSVGGDESISNQFLMKAYGNETGSETVNVKLSYYCQKLKHMFTLSANISMDSDETTGTDEDYIPPFTLGSAKYPAVMSLDAKDLLSKAGIKPAAGDLVSAFVGDECRGVNASPATKQTLVVYGREEGEPVTLKYYQAATGKLFVFADAAQTKK
;
A
#
# COMPACT_ATOMS: atom_id res chain seq x y z
N MET A 1 1.96 48.29 2.65
CA MET A 1 0.71 48.59 3.36
C MET A 1 0.04 47.27 3.71
N ASN A 2 -0.03 47.03 5.00
CA ASN A 2 -0.84 46.07 5.78
C ASN A 2 -0.67 44.58 5.51
N LYS A 3 0.00 43.89 6.43
CA LYS A 3 -0.36 43.36 7.76
C LYS A 3 -1.43 42.24 7.71
N TYR A 4 -1.02 41.02 7.97
CA TYR A 4 -1.62 40.23 9.05
C TYR A 4 -0.57 39.24 9.59
N ILE A 5 -0.23 39.45 10.84
CA ILE A 5 0.63 38.68 11.73
C ILE A 5 -0.31 37.93 12.70
N ASN A 6 0.20 36.81 13.18
CA ASN A 6 -0.15 36.07 14.42
C ASN A 6 -1.26 35.03 14.28
N SER A 7 -1.08 33.88 14.89
CA SER A 7 -0.48 33.58 16.19
C SER A 7 -0.03 32.12 16.32
N LEU A 8 1.23 31.95 16.68
CA LEU A 8 1.75 30.74 17.29
C LEU A 8 1.32 30.74 18.76
N GLN A 9 0.62 29.71 19.20
CA GLN A 9 0.38 29.47 20.62
C GLN A 9 1.25 28.31 21.06
N GLU A 10 2.33 28.66 21.78
CA GLU A 10 3.21 27.77 22.52
C GLU A 10 2.41 27.03 23.61
N TYR A 11 2.42 25.72 23.59
CA TYR A 11 2.06 24.93 24.76
C TYR A 11 3.32 24.54 25.51
N ILE A 12 3.51 25.17 26.66
CA ILE A 12 4.55 24.92 27.66
C ILE A 12 4.27 23.59 28.34
N LEU A 13 5.23 22.66 28.23
CA LEU A 13 5.28 21.45 29.04
C LEU A 13 5.97 21.75 30.36
N PRO A 14 5.40 21.37 31.51
CA PRO A 14 6.11 21.44 32.79
C PRO A 14 7.09 20.27 32.91
N SER A 15 8.32 20.61 33.27
CA SER A 15 9.36 19.69 33.68
C SER A 15 9.03 19.07 35.02
N LEU A 16 9.00 17.75 35.11
CA LEU A 16 9.04 17.03 36.36
C LEU A 16 10.31 16.18 36.44
N THR A 17 11.28 16.71 37.15
CA THR A 17 12.40 15.94 37.69
C THR A 17 11.92 15.16 38.90
N GLY A 18 12.06 13.85 38.89
CA GLY A 18 11.79 13.00 40.04
C GLY A 18 12.31 11.59 39.85
N ARG A 19 13.38 11.25 40.54
CA ARG A 19 13.99 9.94 40.67
C ARG A 19 12.99 8.92 41.24
N GLY A 20 12.92 7.72 40.64
CA GLY A 20 12.27 6.59 41.28
C GLY A 20 12.27 5.37 40.37
N TRP A 21 13.11 4.40 40.70
CA TRP A 21 13.12 3.07 40.12
C TRP A 21 11.80 2.36 40.42
N GLY A 22 11.12 1.93 39.37
CA GLY A 22 9.97 1.04 39.47
C GLY A 22 9.70 0.40 38.13
N ARG A 23 9.96 -0.89 38.04
CA ARG A 23 9.48 -1.73 36.93
C ARG A 23 7.98 -1.55 36.83
N VAL A 24 7.52 -0.84 35.82
CA VAL A 24 6.11 -0.80 35.46
C VAL A 24 5.92 -1.77 34.30
N SER A 25 5.34 -2.89 34.64
CA SER A 25 4.73 -3.85 33.74
C SER A 25 3.74 -3.07 32.88
N LEU A 26 3.98 -3.09 31.56
CA LEU A 26 3.06 -2.54 30.58
C LEU A 26 1.81 -3.43 30.58
N CYS A 27 0.86 -3.10 31.42
CA CYS A 27 -0.46 -3.69 31.34
C CYS A 27 -1.12 -3.21 30.04
N LEU A 28 -1.16 -4.11 29.08
CA LEU A 28 -2.02 -4.05 27.91
C LEU A 28 -3.46 -3.88 28.42
N LEU A 29 -3.97 -2.66 28.35
CA LEU A 29 -5.37 -2.37 28.70
C LEU A 29 -6.24 -2.88 27.55
N CYS A 30 -6.54 -4.19 27.58
CA CYS A 30 -7.65 -4.73 26.82
C CYS A 30 -8.94 -4.12 27.39
N LEU A 31 -9.43 -3.08 26.75
CA LEU A 31 -10.81 -2.63 26.93
C LEU A 31 -11.73 -3.73 26.41
N LEU A 32 -12.12 -4.62 27.32
CA LEU A 32 -13.26 -5.49 27.12
C LEU A 32 -14.51 -4.59 27.11
N PHE A 33 -14.96 -4.22 25.92
CA PHE A 33 -16.30 -3.72 25.75
C PHE A 33 -17.26 -4.88 26.00
N VAL A 34 -17.84 -4.90 27.17
CA VAL A 34 -19.02 -5.70 27.44
C VAL A 34 -20.16 -5.05 26.69
N ALA A 35 -20.45 -5.57 25.51
CA ALA A 35 -21.67 -5.24 24.79
C ALA A 35 -22.84 -5.80 25.60
N CYS A 36 -23.68 -4.92 26.13
CA CYS A 36 -24.99 -5.27 26.59
C CYS A 36 -25.88 -5.41 25.36
N SER A 37 -26.07 -6.65 24.89
CA SER A 37 -27.06 -6.95 23.87
C SER A 37 -28.44 -6.95 24.52
N THR A 38 -29.30 -6.02 24.17
CA THR A 38 -30.75 -6.11 24.28
C THR A 38 -31.27 -5.98 22.86
N ASP A 39 -31.62 -7.11 22.28
CA ASP A 39 -32.90 -7.48 21.72
C ASP A 39 -32.78 -8.78 20.95
N ASP A 40 -33.54 -9.76 21.43
CA ASP A 40 -33.80 -11.01 20.74
C ASP A 40 -34.65 -10.74 19.48
N ASP A 41 -33.97 -10.57 18.35
CA ASP A 41 -34.55 -10.91 17.06
C ASP A 41 -33.62 -11.94 16.40
N ASN A 42 -34.03 -13.22 16.58
CA ASN A 42 -33.50 -14.35 15.83
C ASN A 42 -33.87 -14.21 14.35
N ASN A 43 -33.26 -13.24 13.67
CA ASN A 43 -33.23 -13.21 12.24
C ASN A 43 -31.86 -13.80 11.80
N ASN A 44 -31.97 -14.99 11.23
CA ASN A 44 -30.86 -15.75 10.63
C ASN A 44 -30.46 -15.11 9.29
N ASP A 45 -30.24 -13.78 9.29
CA ASP A 45 -29.99 -12.98 8.07
C ASP A 45 -28.51 -12.99 7.65
N GLY A 46 -27.66 -13.77 8.36
CA GLY A 46 -26.26 -13.94 8.01
C GLY A 46 -25.34 -12.74 8.33
N TYR A 47 -25.81 -11.82 9.18
CA TYR A 47 -25.02 -10.69 9.68
C TYR A 47 -25.39 -10.31 11.12
N THR A 48 -24.47 -9.59 11.79
CA THR A 48 -24.72 -8.96 13.09
C THR A 48 -24.70 -7.44 12.95
N VAL A 49 -25.35 -6.74 13.90
CA VAL A 49 -25.39 -5.27 13.91
C VAL A 49 -24.97 -4.77 15.28
N ASP A 50 -23.95 -3.90 15.29
CA ASP A 50 -23.46 -3.23 16.48
C ASP A 50 -23.64 -1.71 16.32
N GLU A 51 -23.83 -0.99 17.42
CA GLU A 51 -23.74 0.48 17.44
C GLU A 51 -22.37 0.90 17.91
N ILE A 52 -21.71 1.78 17.13
CA ILE A 52 -20.39 2.32 17.47
C ILE A 52 -20.46 3.84 17.56
N SER A 53 -19.77 4.39 18.57
CA SER A 53 -19.82 5.83 18.86
C SER A 53 -18.99 6.68 17.89
N GLU A 54 -18.01 6.08 17.24
CA GLU A 54 -17.07 6.77 16.35
C GLU A 54 -16.93 6.02 15.03
N ALA A 55 -16.77 6.76 13.94
CA ALA A 55 -16.52 6.16 12.63
C ALA A 55 -15.22 5.35 12.66
N PRO A 56 -15.22 4.12 12.14
CA PRO A 56 -14.01 3.32 12.13
C PRO A 56 -12.98 3.89 11.15
N VAL A 57 -11.70 3.79 11.52
CA VAL A 57 -10.59 4.10 10.64
C VAL A 57 -9.99 2.79 10.16
N TRP A 58 -10.42 2.37 8.97
CA TRP A 58 -9.92 1.15 8.34
C TRP A 58 -8.87 1.47 7.29
N GLN A 59 -7.79 0.72 7.31
CA GLN A 59 -6.74 0.79 6.30
C GLN A 59 -6.04 -0.56 6.15
N VAL A 60 -5.61 -0.87 4.94
CA VAL A 60 -4.78 -2.05 4.70
C VAL A 60 -3.37 -1.77 5.21
N ASP A 61 -2.82 -2.70 6.00
CA ASP A 61 -1.43 -2.62 6.44
C ASP A 61 -0.50 -3.23 5.39
N TRP A 62 0.24 -2.38 4.70
CA TRP A 62 1.21 -2.75 3.66
C TRP A 62 2.63 -2.92 4.18
N ASN A 63 2.90 -2.58 5.43
CA ASN A 63 4.24 -2.61 6.00
C ASN A 63 4.79 -4.04 6.12
N ASN A 64 6.00 -4.27 5.64
CA ASN A 64 6.68 -5.57 5.66
C ASN A 64 7.95 -5.61 6.53
N ASP A 65 8.34 -4.51 7.16
CA ASP A 65 9.50 -4.36 8.04
C ASP A 65 10.86 -4.77 7.40
N GLN A 66 10.97 -4.74 6.07
CA GLN A 66 12.22 -4.99 5.38
C GLN A 66 13.15 -3.78 5.48
N GLU A 67 14.41 -4.04 5.71
CA GLU A 67 15.42 -2.98 5.76
C GLU A 67 15.79 -2.47 4.36
N ARG A 68 16.14 -1.18 4.29
CA ARG A 68 16.63 -0.58 3.06
C ARG A 68 17.93 -1.23 2.64
N PRO A 69 18.06 -1.72 1.40
CA PRO A 69 19.27 -2.34 0.91
C PRO A 69 20.41 -1.32 0.82
N ASN A 70 21.62 -1.78 1.09
CA ASN A 70 22.83 -0.98 0.93
C ASN A 70 23.48 -1.25 -0.43
N TRP A 71 22.77 -0.93 -1.51
CA TRP A 71 23.31 -1.02 -2.86
C TRP A 71 24.18 0.18 -3.18
N THR A 72 25.24 -0.05 -3.92
CA THR A 72 26.14 0.99 -4.43
C THR A 72 26.19 0.93 -5.94
N ASP A 73 26.39 2.09 -6.58
CA ASP A 73 26.44 2.16 -8.04
C ASP A 73 27.42 1.14 -8.63
N PRO A 74 27.03 0.47 -9.73
CA PRO A 74 27.93 -0.42 -10.45
C PRO A 74 29.19 0.32 -10.93
N ASN A 75 30.33 -0.37 -10.96
CA ASN A 75 31.53 0.17 -11.56
C ASN A 75 31.40 0.21 -13.09
N ALA A 76 31.06 1.35 -13.64
CA ALA A 76 30.85 1.54 -15.08
C ALA A 76 32.01 1.07 -15.96
N SER A 77 33.25 1.15 -15.46
CA SER A 77 34.45 0.76 -16.24
C SER A 77 34.63 -0.77 -16.35
N ALA A 78 33.83 -1.55 -15.64
CA ALA A 78 33.86 -3.01 -15.74
C ALA A 78 33.02 -3.55 -16.91
N TYR A 79 32.29 -2.68 -17.62
CA TYR A 79 31.35 -3.07 -18.66
C TYR A 79 31.64 -2.33 -19.97
N GLU A 80 31.41 -3.03 -21.08
CA GLU A 80 31.62 -2.48 -22.43
C GLU A 80 30.40 -1.70 -22.94
N ASN A 81 29.21 -2.11 -22.50
CA ASN A 81 27.94 -1.57 -22.97
C ASN A 81 27.12 -0.97 -21.82
N TRP A 82 26.16 -0.15 -22.20
CA TRP A 82 25.16 0.40 -21.28
C TRP A 82 23.88 0.72 -22.06
N THR A 83 22.77 0.73 -21.36
CA THR A 83 21.49 1.22 -21.86
C THR A 83 20.82 2.13 -20.85
N ILE A 84 19.87 2.91 -21.28
CA ILE A 84 19.02 3.71 -20.39
C ILE A 84 17.64 3.04 -20.34
N MET A 85 17.09 2.93 -19.16
CA MET A 85 15.76 2.43 -18.98
C MET A 85 14.93 3.32 -18.07
N MET A 86 13.66 3.49 -18.47
CA MET A 86 12.66 4.16 -17.66
C MET A 86 11.76 3.10 -17.03
N VAL A 87 11.71 3.07 -15.71
CA VAL A 87 10.80 2.21 -14.96
C VAL A 87 9.76 3.11 -14.30
N GLN A 88 8.49 2.79 -14.50
CA GLN A 88 7.39 3.53 -13.88
C GLN A 88 6.72 2.70 -12.80
N ILE A 89 6.44 3.32 -11.68
CA ILE A 89 5.63 2.75 -10.60
C ILE A 89 4.16 3.00 -10.90
N GLU A 90 3.32 1.96 -10.77
CA GLU A 90 1.88 2.07 -10.99
C GLU A 90 1.19 3.08 -10.07
N ASP A 91 0.06 3.60 -10.52
CA ASP A 91 -0.72 4.61 -9.80
C ASP A 91 -1.10 4.19 -8.38
N GLU A 92 -1.34 2.90 -8.14
CA GLU A 92 -1.65 2.37 -6.82
C GLU A 92 -0.49 2.48 -5.83
N LEU A 93 0.74 2.36 -6.31
CA LEU A 93 1.97 2.50 -5.53
C LEU A 93 2.52 3.92 -5.52
N ALA A 94 2.17 4.76 -6.48
CA ALA A 94 2.67 6.11 -6.62
C ALA A 94 2.55 6.98 -5.33
N PRO A 95 1.48 6.89 -4.52
CA PRO A 95 1.38 7.62 -3.24
C PRO A 95 2.43 7.21 -2.20
N PHE A 96 3.03 6.04 -2.35
CA PHE A 96 4.05 5.53 -1.45
C PHE A 96 5.47 5.86 -1.89
N VAL A 97 5.68 6.34 -3.10
CA VAL A 97 7.02 6.74 -3.58
C VAL A 97 7.60 7.85 -2.72
N SER A 98 8.90 7.76 -2.45
CA SER A 98 9.64 8.71 -1.63
C SER A 98 11.07 8.89 -2.12
N GLU A 99 11.71 9.99 -1.77
CA GLU A 99 13.11 10.31 -2.15
C GLU A 99 14.13 9.23 -1.75
N ASN A 100 13.80 8.42 -0.74
CA ASN A 100 14.66 7.37 -0.22
C ASN A 100 14.42 6.00 -0.86
N ASP A 101 13.55 5.91 -1.85
CA ASP A 101 13.32 4.69 -2.59
C ASP A 101 14.52 4.36 -3.51
N LEU A 102 14.66 3.10 -3.85
CA LEU A 102 15.69 2.61 -4.74
C LEU A 102 15.13 1.65 -5.77
N MET A 103 15.58 1.82 -7.02
CA MET A 103 15.36 0.87 -8.10
C MET A 103 16.69 0.26 -8.50
N ALA A 104 16.79 -1.06 -8.53
CA ALA A 104 18.00 -1.78 -8.92
C ALA A 104 17.72 -2.79 -10.03
N MET A 105 18.66 -2.96 -10.94
CA MET A 105 18.65 -3.99 -11.97
C MET A 105 19.78 -4.98 -11.75
N PHE A 106 19.45 -6.27 -11.88
CA PHE A 106 20.41 -7.36 -11.76
C PHE A 106 20.38 -8.26 -13.01
N ILE A 107 21.57 -8.67 -13.43
CA ILE A 107 21.78 -9.76 -14.39
C ILE A 107 22.57 -10.86 -13.68
N ASN A 108 22.04 -12.07 -13.61
CA ASN A 108 22.68 -13.19 -12.90
C ASN A 108 23.09 -12.83 -11.45
N ASP A 109 22.20 -12.14 -10.73
CA ASP A 109 22.38 -11.64 -9.35
C ASP A 109 23.51 -10.58 -9.19
N GLU A 110 24.11 -10.11 -10.26
CA GLU A 110 25.06 -9.01 -10.25
C GLU A 110 24.34 -7.67 -10.47
N LEU A 111 24.57 -6.69 -9.59
CA LEU A 111 23.99 -5.36 -9.71
C LEU A 111 24.55 -4.63 -10.93
N ARG A 112 23.70 -4.28 -11.87
CA ARG A 112 24.05 -3.67 -13.15
C ARG A 112 23.51 -2.25 -13.34
N GLY A 113 22.56 -1.85 -12.53
CA GLY A 113 21.95 -0.51 -12.55
C GLY A 113 21.35 -0.14 -11.20
N LEU A 114 21.41 1.15 -10.87
CA LEU A 114 20.80 1.69 -9.67
C LEU A 114 20.23 3.07 -9.99
N ALA A 115 19.04 3.36 -9.46
CA ALA A 115 18.39 4.66 -9.60
C ALA A 115 17.60 5.04 -8.34
N SER A 116 17.45 6.34 -8.12
CA SER A 116 16.49 6.95 -7.21
C SER A 116 15.34 7.57 -8.02
N PRO A 117 14.20 7.89 -7.41
CA PRO A 117 13.10 8.55 -8.13
C PRO A 117 13.54 9.87 -8.75
N ALA A 118 13.05 10.16 -9.94
CA ALA A 118 13.27 11.45 -10.57
C ALA A 118 12.59 12.56 -9.75
N VAL A 119 13.26 13.70 -9.61
CA VAL A 119 12.70 14.90 -8.99
C VAL A 119 12.28 15.85 -10.11
N SER A 120 11.02 16.28 -10.08
CA SER A 120 10.53 17.26 -11.05
C SER A 120 11.23 18.60 -10.83
N VAL A 121 11.91 19.09 -11.85
CA VAL A 121 12.56 20.41 -11.85
C VAL A 121 11.56 21.45 -12.32
N GLY A 122 10.97 22.20 -11.43
CA GLY A 122 10.09 23.32 -11.80
C GLY A 122 8.97 23.59 -10.80
N GLY A 123 9.25 24.38 -9.79
CA GLY A 123 8.24 25.07 -8.94
C GLY A 123 7.53 24.26 -7.87
N ASP A 124 7.16 23.03 -8.13
CA ASP A 124 6.77 22.02 -7.15
C ASP A 124 7.80 20.90 -7.18
N GLU A 125 8.59 20.77 -6.13
CA GLU A 125 9.51 19.66 -5.93
C GLU A 125 8.71 18.37 -5.64
N SER A 126 8.00 17.88 -6.65
CA SER A 126 7.28 16.61 -6.53
C SER A 126 8.20 15.46 -6.94
N ILE A 127 8.20 14.41 -6.14
CA ILE A 127 8.90 13.18 -6.45
C ILE A 127 8.08 12.44 -7.51
N SER A 128 8.74 12.11 -8.62
CA SER A 128 8.12 11.37 -9.71
C SER A 128 7.97 9.88 -9.35
N ASN A 129 6.96 9.23 -9.89
CA ASN A 129 6.84 7.76 -9.87
C ASN A 129 7.70 7.07 -10.94
N GLN A 130 8.61 7.79 -11.58
CA GLN A 130 9.52 7.30 -12.61
C GLN A 130 10.95 7.21 -12.11
N PHE A 131 11.64 6.16 -12.53
CA PHE A 131 13.05 5.92 -12.25
C PHE A 131 13.81 5.83 -13.56
N LEU A 132 14.69 6.79 -13.81
CA LEU A 132 15.59 6.77 -14.94
C LEU A 132 16.88 6.10 -14.51
N MET A 133 17.16 4.92 -15.04
CA MET A 133 18.30 4.10 -14.65
C MET A 133 19.26 3.89 -15.82
N LYS A 134 20.53 4.12 -15.59
CA LYS A 134 21.58 3.65 -16.47
C LYS A 134 22.01 2.23 -16.06
N ALA A 135 21.88 1.30 -16.98
CA ALA A 135 22.20 -0.11 -16.76
C ALA A 135 23.41 -0.49 -17.60
N TYR A 136 24.33 -1.27 -17.00
CA TYR A 136 25.59 -1.67 -17.61
C TYR A 136 25.64 -3.16 -17.90
N GLY A 137 26.34 -3.55 -18.98
CA GLY A 137 26.50 -4.96 -19.36
C GLY A 137 27.61 -5.20 -20.38
N ASN A 138 27.95 -6.48 -20.53
CA ASN A 138 28.86 -6.97 -21.58
C ASN A 138 28.09 -7.76 -22.66
N GLU A 139 26.77 -7.80 -22.51
CA GLU A 139 25.85 -8.41 -23.43
C GLU A 139 25.76 -7.51 -24.68
N THR A 140 25.82 -8.13 -25.86
CA THR A 140 25.94 -7.39 -27.11
C THR A 140 24.61 -7.15 -27.83
N GLY A 141 24.39 -5.90 -28.18
CA GLY A 141 23.53 -5.38 -29.24
C GLY A 141 22.09 -5.87 -29.24
N SER A 142 21.75 -6.76 -30.12
CA SER A 142 20.38 -7.18 -30.38
C SER A 142 19.87 -8.34 -29.52
N GLU A 143 20.66 -8.83 -28.56
CA GLU A 143 20.23 -9.92 -27.69
C GLU A 143 19.37 -9.38 -26.55
N THR A 144 18.20 -10.00 -26.39
CA THR A 144 17.33 -9.72 -25.26
C THR A 144 17.87 -10.43 -24.02
N VAL A 145 18.14 -9.67 -22.98
CA VAL A 145 18.66 -10.16 -21.69
C VAL A 145 17.54 -10.18 -20.66
N ASN A 146 17.40 -11.32 -19.97
CA ASN A 146 16.49 -11.39 -18.83
C ASN A 146 17.12 -10.71 -17.61
N VAL A 147 16.44 -9.73 -17.07
CA VAL A 147 16.88 -8.95 -15.90
C VAL A 147 15.90 -9.10 -14.76
N LYS A 148 16.43 -9.04 -13.55
CA LYS A 148 15.64 -8.89 -12.33
C LYS A 148 15.66 -7.43 -11.91
N LEU A 149 14.49 -6.80 -11.83
CA LEU A 149 14.30 -5.49 -11.26
C LEU A 149 13.86 -5.62 -9.82
N SER A 150 14.45 -4.82 -8.93
CA SER A 150 14.10 -4.78 -7.51
C SER A 150 13.85 -3.34 -7.10
N TYR A 151 12.63 -3.06 -6.66
CA TYR A 151 12.20 -1.76 -6.17
C TYR A 151 12.02 -1.80 -4.66
N TYR A 152 12.80 -1.02 -3.93
CA TYR A 152 12.61 -0.83 -2.50
C TYR A 152 11.79 0.43 -2.24
N CYS A 153 10.61 0.24 -1.64
CA CYS A 153 9.75 1.32 -1.19
C CYS A 153 9.96 1.60 0.30
N GLN A 154 10.49 2.76 0.62
CA GLN A 154 10.82 3.15 1.99
C GLN A 154 9.57 3.28 2.88
N LYS A 155 8.49 3.86 2.36
CA LYS A 155 7.26 4.05 3.14
C LYS A 155 6.58 2.72 3.51
N LEU A 156 6.66 1.73 2.64
CA LEU A 156 6.11 0.39 2.84
C LEU A 156 7.11 -0.57 3.50
N LYS A 157 8.39 -0.18 3.59
CA LYS A 157 9.49 -1.04 4.00
C LYS A 157 9.43 -2.39 3.29
N HIS A 158 9.27 -2.36 1.99
CA HIS A 158 9.09 -3.56 1.18
C HIS A 158 9.94 -3.54 -0.08
N MET A 159 10.46 -4.73 -0.41
CA MET A 159 11.19 -5.01 -1.65
C MET A 159 10.26 -5.69 -2.65
N PHE A 160 9.92 -4.98 -3.70
CA PHE A 160 9.22 -5.55 -4.86
C PHE A 160 10.24 -6.12 -5.84
N THR A 161 9.89 -7.19 -6.52
CA THR A 161 10.76 -7.79 -7.53
C THR A 161 9.93 -8.22 -8.74
N LEU A 162 10.43 -7.94 -9.93
CA LEU A 162 9.90 -8.46 -11.18
C LEU A 162 11.01 -8.84 -12.14
N SER A 163 10.70 -9.68 -13.13
CA SER A 163 11.60 -10.01 -14.23
C SER A 163 11.15 -9.31 -15.49
N ALA A 164 12.09 -8.79 -16.25
CA ALA A 164 11.85 -8.16 -17.54
C ALA A 164 12.89 -8.64 -18.57
N ASN A 165 12.58 -8.52 -19.85
CA ASN A 165 13.52 -8.74 -20.92
C ASN A 165 13.86 -7.38 -21.54
N ILE A 166 15.12 -7.03 -21.60
CA ILE A 166 15.59 -5.76 -22.13
C ILE A 166 16.68 -5.96 -23.18
N SER A 167 16.83 -4.98 -24.07
CA SER A 167 18.01 -4.86 -24.94
C SER A 167 19.10 -4.08 -24.21
N MET A 168 20.35 -4.50 -24.37
CA MET A 168 21.52 -3.76 -23.87
C MET A 168 22.12 -2.84 -24.93
N ASP A 169 21.35 -2.48 -25.95
CA ASP A 169 21.78 -1.55 -26.98
C ASP A 169 21.79 -0.11 -26.43
N SER A 170 22.95 0.56 -26.55
CA SER A 170 23.13 1.92 -26.06
C SER A 170 22.41 2.98 -26.89
N ASP A 171 22.01 2.62 -28.11
CA ASP A 171 21.29 3.51 -29.01
C ASP A 171 19.78 3.50 -28.74
N GLU A 172 19.31 2.58 -27.88
CA GLU A 172 17.92 2.47 -27.48
C GLU A 172 17.71 2.88 -26.02
N THR A 173 16.60 3.54 -25.74
CA THR A 173 16.13 3.77 -24.36
C THR A 173 14.90 2.92 -24.16
N THR A 174 15.00 1.97 -23.23
CA THR A 174 13.90 1.07 -22.88
C THR A 174 12.92 1.76 -21.96
N GLY A 175 11.62 1.62 -22.22
CA GLY A 175 10.57 2.14 -21.34
C GLY A 175 10.29 3.63 -21.54
N THR A 176 10.69 4.21 -22.67
CA THR A 176 10.25 5.55 -23.09
C THR A 176 8.93 5.47 -23.88
N ASP A 177 8.23 6.56 -23.93
CA ASP A 177 6.91 6.71 -24.52
C ASP A 177 5.83 5.90 -23.77
N GLU A 178 5.19 4.93 -24.41
CA GLU A 178 4.11 4.13 -23.81
C GLU A 178 4.55 2.72 -23.41
N ASP A 179 5.79 2.34 -23.71
CA ASP A 179 6.33 0.99 -23.48
C ASP A 179 7.19 0.93 -22.19
N TYR A 180 6.69 1.50 -21.11
CA TYR A 180 7.35 1.35 -19.82
C TYR A 180 7.52 -0.12 -19.45
N ILE A 181 8.64 -0.41 -18.75
CA ILE A 181 8.83 -1.75 -18.16
C ILE A 181 7.61 -2.09 -17.30
N PRO A 182 7.11 -3.34 -17.36
CA PRO A 182 5.94 -3.75 -16.63
C PRO A 182 5.98 -3.29 -15.18
N PRO A 183 4.96 -2.56 -14.72
CA PRO A 183 5.03 -1.86 -13.45
C PRO A 183 4.94 -2.81 -12.26
N PHE A 184 5.47 -2.37 -11.14
CA PHE A 184 5.28 -3.01 -9.85
C PHE A 184 3.87 -2.72 -9.35
N THR A 185 3.19 -3.73 -8.84
CA THR A 185 1.83 -3.62 -8.32
C THR A 185 1.80 -3.68 -6.80
N LEU A 186 0.87 -2.98 -6.18
CA LEU A 186 0.69 -3.01 -4.74
C LEU A 186 0.34 -4.42 -4.23
N GLY A 187 -0.45 -5.18 -4.99
CA GLY A 187 -0.82 -6.56 -4.66
C GLY A 187 0.36 -7.53 -4.58
N SER A 188 1.49 -7.26 -5.26
CA SER A 188 2.69 -8.09 -5.16
C SER A 188 3.52 -7.87 -3.89
N ALA A 189 3.13 -6.92 -3.02
CA ALA A 189 3.84 -6.61 -1.79
C ALA A 189 3.63 -7.69 -0.71
N LYS A 190 2.62 -7.49 0.13
CA LYS A 190 2.31 -8.33 1.27
C LYS A 190 1.21 -9.34 0.96
N TYR A 191 0.39 -9.03 -0.03
CA TYR A 191 -0.83 -9.75 -0.39
C TYR A 191 -0.85 -10.07 -1.89
N PRO A 192 -0.31 -11.24 -2.29
CA PRO A 192 -0.20 -11.61 -3.71
C PRO A 192 -1.53 -12.06 -4.34
N ALA A 193 -2.54 -12.40 -3.54
CA ALA A 193 -3.87 -12.73 -4.03
C ALA A 193 -4.76 -11.49 -4.01
N VAL A 194 -5.32 -11.12 -5.17
CA VAL A 194 -6.17 -9.92 -5.30
C VAL A 194 -7.47 -10.31 -5.96
N MET A 195 -8.59 -9.94 -5.33
CA MET A 195 -9.91 -10.15 -5.90
C MET A 195 -10.78 -8.91 -5.79
N SER A 196 -11.77 -8.81 -6.68
CA SER A 196 -12.83 -7.82 -6.59
C SER A 196 -14.09 -8.46 -6.01
N LEU A 197 -14.63 -7.87 -4.95
CA LEU A 197 -15.86 -8.27 -4.31
C LEU A 197 -16.96 -7.23 -4.57
N ASP A 198 -18.08 -7.65 -5.14
CA ASP A 198 -19.28 -6.82 -5.23
C ASP A 198 -20.10 -6.98 -3.94
N ALA A 199 -20.12 -5.95 -3.12
CA ALA A 199 -20.86 -5.95 -1.85
C ALA A 199 -22.36 -5.73 -2.02
N LYS A 200 -22.84 -5.42 -3.24
CA LYS A 200 -24.22 -5.03 -3.50
C LYS A 200 -25.26 -6.05 -3.01
N ASP A 201 -25.02 -7.33 -3.32
CA ASP A 201 -25.97 -8.39 -3.00
C ASP A 201 -26.09 -8.60 -1.49
N LEU A 202 -24.98 -8.54 -0.76
CA LEU A 202 -24.95 -8.68 0.70
C LEU A 202 -25.67 -7.50 1.37
N LEU A 203 -25.33 -6.28 0.95
CA LEU A 203 -25.94 -5.06 1.48
C LEU A 203 -27.45 -5.00 1.18
N SER A 204 -27.86 -5.40 -0.03
CA SER A 204 -29.28 -5.42 -0.42
C SER A 204 -30.09 -6.42 0.39
N LYS A 205 -29.55 -7.61 0.70
CA LYS A 205 -30.20 -8.61 1.57
C LYS A 205 -30.41 -8.08 2.99
N ALA A 206 -29.48 -7.26 3.48
CA ALA A 206 -29.61 -6.57 4.76
C ALA A 206 -30.47 -5.29 4.70
N GLY A 207 -31.11 -5.00 3.56
CA GLY A 207 -31.90 -3.79 3.36
C GLY A 207 -31.07 -2.50 3.36
N ILE A 208 -29.75 -2.61 3.22
CA ILE A 208 -28.82 -1.48 3.25
C ILE A 208 -28.75 -0.84 1.88
N LYS A 209 -28.93 0.47 1.86
CA LYS A 209 -28.68 1.33 0.69
C LYS A 209 -27.52 2.25 1.01
N PRO A 210 -26.34 2.05 0.41
CA PRO A 210 -25.17 2.86 0.68
C PRO A 210 -25.42 4.35 0.42
N ALA A 211 -24.90 5.19 1.33
CA ALA A 211 -25.00 6.63 1.27
C ALA A 211 -23.61 7.28 1.38
N ALA A 212 -23.54 8.59 1.16
CA ALA A 212 -22.30 9.35 1.31
C ALA A 212 -21.84 9.32 2.79
N GLY A 213 -20.55 9.08 2.98
CA GLY A 213 -19.94 8.94 4.32
C GLY A 213 -19.94 7.53 4.88
N ASP A 214 -20.65 6.59 4.25
CA ASP A 214 -20.58 5.18 4.61
C ASP A 214 -19.25 4.56 4.18
N LEU A 215 -18.87 3.49 4.88
CA LEU A 215 -17.64 2.75 4.61
C LEU A 215 -17.94 1.26 4.45
N VAL A 216 -17.25 0.59 3.55
CA VAL A 216 -17.24 -0.86 3.47
C VAL A 216 -15.81 -1.37 3.49
N SER A 217 -15.56 -2.43 4.24
CA SER A 217 -14.22 -3.00 4.37
C SER A 217 -14.25 -4.52 4.46
N ALA A 218 -13.22 -5.16 3.93
CA ALA A 218 -13.00 -6.59 4.04
C ALA A 218 -11.93 -6.89 5.09
N PHE A 219 -12.13 -7.96 5.83
CA PHE A 219 -11.21 -8.45 6.86
C PHE A 219 -10.93 -9.93 6.67
N VAL A 220 -9.70 -10.34 6.99
CA VAL A 220 -9.32 -11.74 7.22
C VAL A 220 -8.84 -11.82 8.67
N GLY A 221 -9.61 -12.49 9.52
CA GLY A 221 -9.44 -12.34 10.97
C GLY A 221 -9.61 -10.88 11.39
N ASP A 222 -8.61 -10.33 12.07
CA ASP A 222 -8.61 -8.93 12.53
C ASP A 222 -7.90 -7.98 11.56
N GLU A 223 -7.30 -8.49 10.48
CA GLU A 223 -6.58 -7.67 9.52
C GLU A 223 -7.51 -7.09 8.45
N CYS A 224 -7.47 -5.78 8.29
CA CYS A 224 -8.13 -5.10 7.18
C CYS A 224 -7.41 -5.43 5.86
N ARG A 225 -8.16 -5.97 4.91
CA ARG A 225 -7.67 -6.44 3.62
C ARG A 225 -8.27 -5.71 2.42
N GLY A 226 -9.09 -4.72 2.67
CA GLY A 226 -9.65 -3.86 1.62
C GLY A 226 -10.58 -2.83 2.22
N VAL A 227 -10.60 -1.63 1.64
CA VAL A 227 -11.46 -0.51 2.07
C VAL A 227 -12.05 0.18 0.85
N ASN A 228 -13.33 0.48 0.92
CA ASN A 228 -14.00 1.37 -0.01
C ASN A 228 -14.73 2.47 0.78
N ALA A 229 -14.24 3.70 0.67
CA ALA A 229 -14.77 4.87 1.35
C ALA A 229 -15.91 5.55 0.57
N SER A 230 -16.34 4.99 -0.54
CA SER A 230 -17.39 5.56 -1.40
C SER A 230 -18.35 4.47 -1.93
N PRO A 231 -18.93 3.61 -1.06
CA PRO A 231 -19.77 2.51 -1.51
C PRO A 231 -21.07 2.96 -2.20
N ALA A 232 -21.48 4.21 -2.01
CA ALA A 232 -22.62 4.79 -2.69
C ALA A 232 -22.41 4.97 -4.20
N THR A 233 -21.17 5.19 -4.63
CA THR A 233 -20.82 5.43 -6.04
C THR A 233 -20.06 4.28 -6.66
N LYS A 234 -19.22 3.59 -5.88
CA LYS A 234 -18.44 2.42 -6.31
C LYS A 234 -18.78 1.25 -5.39
N GLN A 235 -19.50 0.26 -5.89
CA GLN A 235 -19.91 -0.90 -5.08
C GLN A 235 -18.85 -2.00 -5.02
N THR A 236 -17.83 -1.95 -5.85
CA THR A 236 -16.74 -2.91 -5.87
C THR A 236 -15.71 -2.60 -4.79
N LEU A 237 -15.36 -3.62 -4.03
CA LEU A 237 -14.31 -3.62 -3.02
C LEU A 237 -13.16 -4.50 -3.51
N VAL A 238 -11.95 -3.95 -3.59
CA VAL A 238 -10.74 -4.75 -3.82
C VAL A 238 -10.32 -5.38 -2.51
N VAL A 239 -10.11 -6.69 -2.51
CA VAL A 239 -9.71 -7.47 -1.34
C VAL A 239 -8.36 -8.14 -1.62
N TYR A 240 -7.45 -7.97 -0.70
CA TYR A 240 -6.08 -8.45 -0.79
C TYR A 240 -5.88 -9.66 0.14
N GLY A 241 -5.43 -10.78 -0.41
CA GLY A 241 -5.18 -12.03 0.31
C GLY A 241 -3.71 -12.41 0.33
N ARG A 242 -3.29 -13.13 1.37
CA ARG A 242 -1.96 -13.76 1.42
C ARG A 242 -1.94 -15.03 0.60
N GLU A 243 -3.04 -15.75 0.63
CA GLU A 243 -3.23 -16.99 -0.11
C GLU A 243 -4.68 -17.11 -0.60
N GLU A 244 -4.94 -18.11 -1.42
CA GLU A 244 -6.28 -18.45 -1.88
C GLU A 244 -7.05 -19.18 -0.78
N GLY A 245 -8.33 -18.88 -0.61
CA GLY A 245 -9.23 -19.57 0.32
C GLY A 245 -9.30 -18.97 1.72
N GLU A 246 -8.63 -17.84 1.99
CA GLU A 246 -8.81 -17.16 3.29
C GLU A 246 -10.26 -16.68 3.44
N PRO A 247 -10.93 -16.94 4.59
CA PRO A 247 -12.28 -16.48 4.82
C PRO A 247 -12.36 -14.98 5.00
N VAL A 248 -13.23 -14.32 4.27
CA VAL A 248 -13.40 -12.87 4.27
C VAL A 248 -14.66 -12.48 5.03
N THR A 249 -14.50 -11.64 6.05
CA THR A 249 -15.59 -10.95 6.74
C THR A 249 -15.76 -9.56 6.14
N LEU A 250 -16.98 -9.22 5.71
CA LEU A 250 -17.32 -7.89 5.25
C LEU A 250 -17.88 -7.07 6.43
N LYS A 251 -17.37 -5.85 6.61
CA LYS A 251 -17.90 -4.88 7.57
C LYS A 251 -18.41 -3.65 6.83
N TYR A 252 -19.61 -3.21 7.17
CA TYR A 252 -20.21 -2.01 6.62
C TYR A 252 -20.59 -1.06 7.75
N TYR A 253 -20.06 0.15 7.69
CA TYR A 253 -20.38 1.22 8.62
C TYR A 253 -21.36 2.20 7.97
N GLN A 254 -22.50 2.40 8.60
CA GLN A 254 -23.52 3.35 8.19
C GLN A 254 -23.36 4.67 8.97
N ALA A 255 -22.82 5.69 8.30
CA ALA A 255 -22.47 6.96 8.95
C ALA A 255 -23.67 7.70 9.55
N ALA A 256 -24.84 7.61 8.92
CA ALA A 256 -26.06 8.30 9.36
C ALA A 256 -26.60 7.79 10.70
N THR A 257 -26.31 6.53 11.07
CA THR A 257 -26.89 5.87 12.26
C THR A 257 -25.83 5.39 13.25
N GLY A 258 -24.54 5.41 12.90
CA GLY A 258 -23.47 4.82 13.70
C GLY A 258 -23.51 3.29 13.77
N LYS A 259 -24.27 2.62 12.88
CA LYS A 259 -24.39 1.18 12.89
C LYS A 259 -23.29 0.51 12.09
N LEU A 260 -22.76 -0.56 12.67
CA LEU A 260 -21.78 -1.44 12.07
C LEU A 260 -22.44 -2.81 11.78
N PHE A 261 -22.53 -3.15 10.51
CA PHE A 261 -23.00 -4.45 10.05
C PHE A 261 -21.80 -5.36 9.78
N VAL A 262 -21.84 -6.59 10.27
CA VAL A 262 -20.76 -7.57 10.12
C VAL A 262 -21.30 -8.82 9.45
N PHE A 263 -20.82 -9.12 8.25
CA PHE A 263 -21.18 -10.29 7.44
C PHE A 263 -20.00 -11.28 7.51
N ALA A 264 -20.13 -12.30 8.35
CA ALA A 264 -19.15 -13.37 8.42
C ALA A 264 -19.17 -14.23 7.15
N ASP A 265 -18.01 -14.77 6.79
CA ASP A 265 -17.85 -15.69 5.63
C ASP A 265 -18.48 -15.14 4.32
N ALA A 266 -18.38 -13.83 4.12
CA ALA A 266 -18.95 -13.15 2.96
C ALA A 266 -18.36 -13.63 1.63
N ALA A 267 -17.10 -14.04 1.64
CA ALA A 267 -16.34 -14.53 0.49
C ALA A 267 -15.12 -15.34 0.93
N GLN A 268 -14.36 -15.83 -0.05
CA GLN A 268 -13.01 -16.37 0.14
C GLN A 268 -12.08 -15.71 -0.86
N THR A 269 -10.82 -15.47 -0.46
CA THR A 269 -9.79 -14.91 -1.35
C THR A 269 -9.56 -15.83 -2.54
N LYS A 270 -9.33 -15.23 -3.70
CA LYS A 270 -9.03 -15.93 -4.96
C LYS A 270 -7.70 -15.41 -5.51
N LYS A 271 -7.00 -16.30 -6.22
CA LYS A 271 -5.76 -15.98 -6.92
C LYS A 271 -6.01 -15.69 -8.38
#